data_0442e56096b329fc2cc084c9a983d7f5
#
_entry.id   0442e56096b329fc2cc084c9a983d7f5
#
_cell.length_a   1.000
_cell.length_b   1.000
_cell.length_c   1.000
_cell.angle_alpha   90.00
_cell.angle_beta   90.00
_cell.angle_gamma   90.00
#
_symmetry.space_group_name_H-M   'P 1'
#
loop_
_entity.id
_entity.type
_entity.pdbx_description
1 polymer ?
#
loop_
_entity_poly.entity_id
_entity_poly.type
_entity_poly.pdbx_seq_one_letter_code
_entity_poly.pdbx_strand_id
1 'polypeptide(L)'
;MVDAGHNPQPSARATLVVIGGLPATGKSTIARALAQHHRIPFVRIDTIEQALTHSGIADAYGTAGYITAYALAAEQLRLGLSVVVECVNPIEVTRSAWSATAQHNSAYLLNVEVICSDPDEHRRRAEQRVVDIPDLALPTWQEILDRDYEPWTTERLVLDTAIMDSDSAVRRITATMP
;
A
#
# COMPACT_ATOMS: atom_id res chain seq x y z
N MET A 1 48.05 15.95 -2.94
CA MET A 1 46.80 16.74 -2.93
C MET A 1 45.73 15.71 -2.77
N VAL A 2 45.38 15.40 -1.53
CA VAL A 2 44.39 14.38 -1.17
C VAL A 2 43.04 15.08 -1.13
N ASP A 3 42.13 14.56 -1.97
CA ASP A 3 40.76 15.08 -2.13
C ASP A 3 40.00 14.93 -0.82
N ALA A 4 39.42 16.05 -0.40
CA ALA A 4 38.76 16.18 0.89
C ALA A 4 37.40 15.47 0.84
N GLY A 5 37.27 14.50 1.70
CA GLY A 5 36.08 14.01 2.37
C GLY A 5 34.71 14.39 1.79
N HIS A 6 34.17 13.52 0.93
CA HIS A 6 32.73 13.41 0.75
C HIS A 6 32.16 12.79 2.01
N ASN A 7 31.80 13.65 2.97
CA ASN A 7 31.05 13.23 4.15
C ASN A 7 29.59 12.94 3.67
N PRO A 8 29.16 11.67 3.57
CA PRO A 8 27.78 11.42 3.18
C PRO A 8 26.89 11.99 4.30
N GLN A 9 26.08 12.98 3.97
CA GLN A 9 25.00 13.38 4.86
C GLN A 9 24.19 12.13 5.21
N PRO A 10 23.72 11.98 6.47
CA PRO A 10 22.90 10.84 6.84
C PRO A 10 21.71 10.83 5.86
N SER A 11 21.67 9.81 4.99
CA SER A 11 20.56 9.64 4.06
C SER A 11 19.27 9.55 4.89
N ALA A 12 18.26 10.34 4.54
CA ALA A 12 16.95 10.23 5.17
C ALA A 12 16.56 8.76 5.23
N ARG A 13 16.06 8.32 6.38
CA ARG A 13 15.68 6.93 6.62
C ARG A 13 14.64 6.52 5.58
N ALA A 14 14.85 5.40 4.88
CA ALA A 14 13.88 4.88 3.92
C ALA A 14 12.51 4.66 4.59
N THR A 15 11.44 4.94 3.88
CA THR A 15 10.07 4.81 4.39
C THR A 15 9.33 3.70 3.65
N LEU A 16 8.73 2.78 4.41
CA LEU A 16 7.73 1.85 3.93
C LEU A 16 6.35 2.48 4.16
N VAL A 17 5.69 2.92 3.08
CA VAL A 17 4.31 3.42 3.13
C VAL A 17 3.38 2.27 2.75
N VAL A 18 2.56 1.80 3.70
CA VAL A 18 1.59 0.73 3.47
C VAL A 18 0.19 1.35 3.41
N ILE A 19 -0.40 1.37 2.21
CA ILE A 19 -1.73 1.91 1.96
C ILE A 19 -2.73 0.77 1.94
N GLY A 20 -3.52 0.68 3.02
CA GLY A 20 -4.57 -0.31 3.24
C GLY A 20 -5.97 0.27 3.09
N GLY A 21 -6.97 -0.61 3.09
CA GLY A 21 -8.39 -0.26 3.03
C GLY A 21 -9.20 -1.23 2.17
N LEU A 22 -10.51 -1.20 2.32
CA LEU A 22 -11.43 -2.02 1.55
C LEU A 22 -11.35 -1.75 0.03
N PRO A 23 -11.76 -2.67 -0.83
CA PRO A 23 -11.89 -2.40 -2.27
C PRO A 23 -12.75 -1.15 -2.53
N ALA A 24 -12.44 -0.43 -3.61
CA ALA A 24 -13.15 0.78 -4.05
C ALA A 24 -13.08 2.02 -3.13
N THR A 25 -12.27 2.02 -2.07
CA THR A 25 -12.04 3.21 -1.21
C THR A 25 -11.14 4.28 -1.85
N GLY A 26 -10.55 4.05 -3.02
CA GLY A 26 -9.66 5.02 -3.67
C GLY A 26 -8.16 4.84 -3.39
N LYS A 27 -7.76 3.81 -2.63
CA LYS A 27 -6.35 3.56 -2.26
C LYS A 27 -5.40 3.45 -3.46
N SER A 28 -5.80 2.80 -4.57
CA SER A 28 -4.95 2.65 -5.77
C SER A 28 -4.64 4.00 -6.43
N THR A 29 -5.60 4.91 -6.45
CA THR A 29 -5.42 6.28 -6.97
C THR A 29 -4.39 7.03 -6.13
N ILE A 30 -4.55 7.01 -4.81
CA ILE A 30 -3.63 7.67 -3.87
C ILE A 30 -2.24 7.05 -3.94
N ALA A 31 -2.13 5.71 -3.94
CA ALA A 31 -0.86 5.00 -3.95
C ALA A 31 -0.04 5.31 -5.21
N ARG A 32 -0.68 5.30 -6.39
CA ARG A 32 -0.03 5.68 -7.65
C ARG A 32 0.41 7.13 -7.67
N ALA A 33 -0.46 8.05 -7.26
CA ALA A 33 -0.14 9.46 -7.21
C ALA A 33 1.05 9.72 -6.26
N LEU A 34 1.08 9.07 -5.09
CA LEU A 34 2.19 9.17 -4.15
C LEU A 34 3.50 8.63 -4.76
N ALA A 35 3.45 7.44 -5.36
CA ALA A 35 4.62 6.82 -5.97
C ALA A 35 5.18 7.68 -7.13
N GLN A 36 4.32 8.25 -7.96
CA GLN A 36 4.69 9.16 -9.05
C GLN A 36 5.28 10.47 -8.51
N HIS A 37 4.66 11.06 -7.48
CA HIS A 37 5.10 12.32 -6.87
C HIS A 37 6.52 12.20 -6.30
N HIS A 38 6.79 11.12 -5.57
CA HIS A 38 8.09 10.88 -4.94
C HIS A 38 9.06 10.10 -5.82
N ARG A 39 8.64 9.59 -6.98
CA ARG A 39 9.43 8.73 -7.89
C ARG A 39 10.02 7.51 -7.16
N ILE A 40 9.21 6.86 -6.33
CA ILE A 40 9.59 5.69 -5.56
C ILE A 40 8.86 4.43 -6.05
N PRO A 41 9.43 3.23 -5.84
CA PRO A 41 8.81 1.96 -6.20
C PRO A 41 7.39 1.83 -5.67
N PHE A 42 6.52 1.25 -6.50
CA PHE A 42 5.13 0.93 -6.18
C PHE A 42 4.91 -0.57 -6.28
N VAL A 43 4.49 -1.19 -5.18
CA VAL A 43 4.18 -2.61 -5.07
C VAL A 43 2.67 -2.76 -4.81
N ARG A 44 1.96 -3.44 -5.70
CA ARG A 44 0.53 -3.68 -5.58
C ARG A 44 0.26 -5.18 -5.47
N ILE A 45 -0.36 -5.60 -4.37
CA ILE A 45 -0.60 -7.03 -4.11
C ILE A 45 -1.52 -7.64 -5.18
N ASP A 46 -2.61 -6.99 -5.56
CA ASP A 46 -3.50 -7.47 -6.61
C ASP A 46 -2.76 -7.77 -7.95
N THR A 47 -1.75 -6.95 -8.30
CA THR A 47 -0.94 -7.17 -9.50
C THR A 47 -0.08 -8.43 -9.37
N ILE A 48 0.50 -8.65 -8.19
CA ILE A 48 1.31 -9.85 -7.91
C ILE A 48 0.43 -11.10 -7.94
N GLU A 49 -0.70 -11.07 -7.25
CA GLU A 49 -1.64 -12.18 -7.19
C GLU A 49 -2.15 -12.56 -8.59
N GLN A 50 -2.50 -11.57 -9.41
CA GLN A 50 -2.94 -11.83 -10.78
C GLN A 50 -1.83 -12.41 -11.66
N ALA A 51 -0.59 -11.95 -11.52
CA ALA A 51 0.56 -12.51 -12.22
C ALA A 51 0.84 -13.97 -11.80
N LEU A 52 0.75 -14.27 -10.51
CA LEU A 52 0.88 -15.63 -9.99
C LEU A 52 -0.22 -16.56 -10.51
N THR A 53 -1.47 -16.07 -10.57
CA THR A 53 -2.61 -16.81 -11.14
C THR A 53 -2.38 -17.13 -12.63
N HIS A 54 -1.92 -16.16 -13.41
CA HIS A 54 -1.59 -16.38 -14.82
C HIS A 54 -0.44 -17.37 -15.03
N SER A 55 0.47 -17.50 -14.07
CA SER A 55 1.54 -18.50 -14.12
C SER A 55 1.09 -19.93 -13.76
N GLY A 56 -0.18 -20.12 -13.42
CA GLY A 56 -0.77 -21.41 -13.06
C GLY A 56 -0.49 -21.85 -11.62
N ILE A 57 -0.02 -20.94 -10.75
CA ILE A 57 0.15 -21.22 -9.32
C ILE A 57 -1.24 -21.22 -8.69
N ALA A 58 -1.70 -22.38 -8.25
CA ALA A 58 -2.90 -22.51 -7.42
C ALA A 58 -2.67 -21.78 -6.08
N ASP A 59 -3.73 -21.21 -5.51
CA ASP A 59 -3.70 -20.46 -4.25
C ASP A 59 -2.82 -19.19 -4.29
N ALA A 60 -2.71 -18.54 -5.45
CA ALA A 60 -1.96 -17.30 -5.64
C ALA A 60 -2.50 -16.14 -4.79
N TYR A 61 -3.78 -16.17 -4.46
CA TYR A 61 -4.42 -15.13 -3.64
C TYR A 61 -4.11 -15.28 -2.16
N GLY A 62 -3.91 -14.16 -1.49
CA GLY A 62 -3.67 -14.10 -0.06
C GLY A 62 -2.19 -14.32 0.31
N THR A 63 -1.83 -15.52 0.79
CA THR A 63 -0.51 -15.74 1.39
C THR A 63 0.65 -15.53 0.42
N ALA A 64 0.59 -16.09 -0.80
CA ALA A 64 1.69 -15.98 -1.77
C ALA A 64 1.90 -14.55 -2.27
N GLY A 65 0.81 -13.81 -2.54
CA GLY A 65 0.86 -12.40 -2.93
C GLY A 65 1.52 -11.53 -1.86
N TYR A 66 1.11 -11.69 -0.61
CA TYR A 66 1.66 -10.94 0.51
C TYR A 66 3.14 -11.27 0.77
N ILE A 67 3.51 -12.57 0.81
CA ILE A 67 4.91 -12.98 1.01
C ILE A 67 5.81 -12.38 -0.09
N THR A 68 5.37 -12.43 -1.34
CA THR A 68 6.12 -11.85 -2.47
C THR A 68 6.24 -10.32 -2.31
N ALA A 69 5.17 -9.64 -1.89
CA ALA A 69 5.19 -8.20 -1.68
C ALA A 69 6.11 -7.78 -0.53
N TYR A 70 6.14 -8.54 0.59
CA TYR A 70 7.10 -8.30 1.69
C TYR A 70 8.55 -8.41 1.19
N ALA A 71 8.85 -9.45 0.41
CA ALA A 71 10.21 -9.66 -0.12
C ALA A 71 10.62 -8.53 -1.07
N LEU A 72 9.73 -8.13 -1.99
CA LEU A 72 9.99 -7.02 -2.91
C LEU A 72 10.19 -5.69 -2.18
N ALA A 73 9.34 -5.39 -1.21
CA ALA A 73 9.48 -4.18 -0.39
C ALA A 73 10.79 -4.18 0.41
N ALA A 74 11.15 -5.30 1.03
CA ALA A 74 12.39 -5.45 1.77
C ALA A 74 13.62 -5.21 0.88
N GLU A 75 13.58 -5.67 -0.38
CA GLU A 75 14.69 -5.44 -1.33
C GLU A 75 14.88 -3.96 -1.62
N GLN A 76 13.80 -3.21 -1.84
CA GLN A 76 13.88 -1.75 -2.05
C GLN A 76 14.45 -1.03 -0.81
N LEU A 77 13.96 -1.41 0.37
CA LEU A 77 14.41 -0.81 1.63
C LEU A 77 15.90 -1.07 1.90
N ARG A 78 16.42 -2.27 1.57
CA ARG A 78 17.85 -2.60 1.67
C ARG A 78 18.73 -1.73 0.76
N LEU A 79 18.18 -1.30 -0.37
CA LEU A 79 18.84 -0.35 -1.28
C LEU A 79 18.74 1.11 -0.81
N GLY A 80 18.10 1.37 0.35
CA GLY A 80 17.87 2.72 0.86
C GLY A 80 16.73 3.46 0.17
N LEU A 81 15.91 2.76 -0.62
CA LEU A 81 14.79 3.35 -1.34
C LEU A 81 13.51 3.25 -0.50
N SER A 82 12.79 4.34 -0.39
CA SER A 82 11.40 4.28 0.11
C SER A 82 10.52 3.52 -0.87
N VAL A 83 9.43 2.92 -0.38
CA VAL A 83 8.52 2.13 -1.20
C VAL A 83 7.07 2.35 -0.77
N VAL A 84 6.16 2.43 -1.74
CA VAL A 84 4.71 2.43 -1.53
C VAL A 84 4.19 1.03 -1.80
N VAL A 85 3.43 0.49 -0.85
CA VAL A 85 2.71 -0.78 -1.01
C VAL A 85 1.21 -0.51 -0.95
N GLU A 86 0.45 -1.12 -1.87
CA GLU A 86 -1.01 -1.11 -1.88
C GLU A 86 -1.54 -2.52 -1.67
N CYS A 87 -2.45 -2.66 -0.69
CA CYS A 87 -3.12 -3.91 -0.36
C CYS A 87 -4.45 -3.65 0.36
N VAL A 88 -5.22 -4.67 0.66
CA VAL A 88 -6.38 -4.53 1.56
C VAL A 88 -5.92 -4.38 3.01
N ASN A 89 -4.89 -5.15 3.42
CA ASN A 89 -4.30 -5.16 4.77
C ASN A 89 -5.35 -5.40 5.88
N PRO A 90 -6.20 -6.44 5.75
CA PRO A 90 -7.44 -6.51 6.51
C PRO A 90 -7.27 -7.01 7.95
N ILE A 91 -6.21 -7.75 8.25
CA ILE A 91 -6.04 -8.47 9.52
C ILE A 91 -4.70 -8.15 10.18
N GLU A 92 -4.63 -8.34 11.49
CA GLU A 92 -3.45 -8.00 12.28
C GLU A 92 -2.18 -8.74 11.82
N VAL A 93 -2.30 -9.98 11.39
CA VAL A 93 -1.13 -10.76 10.92
C VAL A 93 -0.45 -10.11 9.71
N THR A 94 -1.21 -9.54 8.77
CA THR A 94 -0.64 -8.84 7.61
C THR A 94 -0.02 -7.51 8.02
N ARG A 95 -0.62 -6.79 8.96
CA ARG A 95 -0.13 -5.52 9.51
C ARG A 95 1.17 -5.72 10.29
N SER A 96 1.22 -6.75 11.13
CA SER A 96 2.42 -7.13 11.88
C SER A 96 3.57 -7.55 10.97
N ALA A 97 3.29 -8.24 9.85
CA ALA A 97 4.33 -8.61 8.88
C ALA A 97 4.93 -7.38 8.17
N TRP A 98 4.14 -6.36 7.84
CA TRP A 98 4.66 -5.07 7.34
C TRP A 98 5.53 -4.36 8.38
N SER A 99 5.11 -4.38 9.65
CA SER A 99 5.89 -3.82 10.75
C SER A 99 7.25 -4.52 10.89
N ALA A 100 7.26 -5.85 10.86
CA ALA A 100 8.49 -6.64 10.87
C ALA A 100 9.38 -6.34 9.64
N THR A 101 8.78 -6.21 8.45
CA THR A 101 9.52 -5.85 7.22
C THR A 101 10.23 -4.50 7.37
N ALA A 102 9.55 -3.47 7.87
CA ALA A 102 10.15 -2.17 8.11
C ALA A 102 11.26 -2.24 9.17
N GLN A 103 11.01 -2.92 10.29
CA GLN A 103 11.95 -3.04 11.40
C GLN A 103 13.25 -3.75 11.00
N HIS A 104 13.15 -4.90 10.31
CA HIS A 104 14.31 -5.67 9.86
C HIS A 104 15.18 -4.92 8.85
N ASN A 105 14.61 -3.95 8.12
CA ASN A 105 15.34 -3.13 7.16
C ASN A 105 15.63 -1.71 7.69
N SER A 106 15.49 -1.47 9.00
CA SER A 106 15.71 -0.16 9.63
C SER A 106 14.96 0.99 8.96
N ALA A 107 13.79 0.71 8.34
CA ALA A 107 12.96 1.68 7.66
C ALA A 107 11.93 2.31 8.61
N TYR A 108 11.46 3.51 8.28
CA TYR A 108 10.28 4.09 8.92
C TYR A 108 9.03 3.44 8.34
N LEU A 109 8.09 3.00 9.18
CA LEU A 109 6.80 2.47 8.75
C LEU A 109 5.73 3.57 8.86
N LEU A 110 5.04 3.83 7.75
CA LEU A 110 3.84 4.66 7.72
C LEU A 110 2.66 3.81 7.26
N ASN A 111 1.80 3.44 8.21
CA ASN A 111 0.53 2.82 7.89
C ASN A 111 -0.50 3.88 7.50
N VAL A 112 -1.17 3.67 6.39
CA VAL A 112 -2.25 4.53 5.88
C VAL A 112 -3.48 3.68 5.66
N GLU A 113 -4.58 4.02 6.32
CA GLU A 113 -5.89 3.43 6.09
C GLU A 113 -6.74 4.37 5.24
N VAL A 114 -7.15 3.91 4.06
CA VAL A 114 -8.04 4.66 3.16
C VAL A 114 -9.45 4.13 3.31
N ILE A 115 -10.34 5.01 3.72
CA ILE A 115 -11.76 4.74 3.88
C ILE A 115 -12.59 5.59 2.90
N CYS A 116 -13.84 5.25 2.75
CA CYS A 116 -14.88 6.10 2.16
C CYS A 116 -16.07 6.09 3.13
N SER A 117 -16.22 7.16 3.90
CA SER A 117 -17.24 7.24 4.98
C SER A 117 -18.66 7.40 4.46
N ASP A 118 -18.85 7.76 3.20
CA ASP A 118 -20.12 7.79 2.51
C ASP A 118 -20.43 6.41 1.89
N PRO A 119 -21.39 5.63 2.43
CA PRO A 119 -21.69 4.29 1.95
C PRO A 119 -22.26 4.28 0.52
N ASP A 120 -23.05 5.29 0.15
CA ASP A 120 -23.66 5.36 -1.18
C ASP A 120 -22.58 5.66 -2.24
N GLU A 121 -21.66 6.55 -1.94
CA GLU A 121 -20.51 6.84 -2.80
C GLU A 121 -19.56 5.65 -2.89
N HIS A 122 -19.28 4.96 -1.77
CA HIS A 122 -18.45 3.76 -1.75
C HIS A 122 -19.07 2.65 -2.62
N ARG A 123 -20.37 2.40 -2.47
CA ARG A 123 -21.11 1.44 -3.29
C ARG A 123 -21.07 1.83 -4.78
N ARG A 124 -21.36 3.08 -5.09
CA ARG A 124 -21.32 3.59 -6.46
C ARG A 124 -19.93 3.34 -7.10
N ARG A 125 -18.85 3.61 -6.37
CA ARG A 125 -17.49 3.34 -6.84
C ARG A 125 -17.22 1.86 -7.05
N ALA A 126 -17.69 1.01 -6.15
CA ALA A 126 -17.53 -0.44 -6.27
C ALA A 126 -18.21 -1.00 -7.52
N GLU A 127 -19.45 -0.55 -7.78
CA GLU A 127 -20.25 -1.00 -8.92
C GLU A 127 -19.79 -0.43 -10.28
N GLN A 128 -19.18 0.78 -10.29
CA GLN A 128 -18.73 1.46 -11.52
C GLN A 128 -17.22 1.33 -11.78
N ARG A 129 -16.49 0.59 -10.92
CA ARG A 129 -15.05 0.45 -11.04
C ARG A 129 -14.65 -0.19 -12.37
N VAL A 130 -13.75 0.48 -13.09
CA VAL A 130 -13.08 -0.10 -14.26
C VAL A 130 -11.86 -0.89 -13.80
N VAL A 131 -11.73 -2.11 -14.31
CA VAL A 131 -10.58 -2.98 -14.04
C VAL A 131 -9.36 -2.44 -14.78
N ASP A 132 -8.28 -2.24 -14.06
CA ASP A 132 -7.01 -1.76 -14.59
C ASP A 132 -5.91 -2.84 -14.59
N ILE A 133 -6.21 -4.01 -14.02
CA ILE A 133 -5.39 -5.22 -14.08
C ILE A 133 -6.15 -6.22 -14.94
N PRO A 134 -5.61 -6.69 -16.08
CA PRO A 134 -6.29 -7.65 -16.94
C PRO A 134 -6.76 -8.89 -16.16
N ASP A 135 -7.97 -9.32 -16.44
CA ASP A 135 -8.60 -10.54 -15.88
C ASP A 135 -8.79 -10.56 -14.35
N LEU A 136 -8.54 -9.43 -13.66
CA LEU A 136 -8.80 -9.34 -12.23
C LEU A 136 -10.31 -9.37 -11.96
N ALA A 137 -10.78 -10.37 -11.23
CA ALA A 137 -12.14 -10.42 -10.74
C ALA A 137 -12.36 -9.37 -9.64
N LEU A 138 -13.30 -8.46 -9.86
CA LEU A 138 -13.66 -7.47 -8.85
C LEU A 138 -14.69 -8.06 -7.89
N PRO A 139 -14.56 -7.82 -6.58
CA PRO A 139 -15.57 -8.21 -5.62
C PRO A 139 -16.86 -7.42 -5.84
N THR A 140 -17.98 -8.06 -5.64
CA THR A 140 -19.29 -7.42 -5.56
C THR A 140 -19.38 -6.52 -4.32
N TRP A 141 -20.36 -5.62 -4.29
CA TRP A 141 -20.60 -4.80 -3.10
C TRP A 141 -20.84 -5.63 -1.83
N GLN A 142 -21.60 -6.74 -1.95
CA GLN A 142 -21.87 -7.62 -0.81
C GLN A 142 -20.57 -8.28 -0.30
N GLU A 143 -19.71 -8.78 -1.18
CA GLU A 143 -18.41 -9.36 -0.80
C GLU A 143 -17.46 -8.34 -0.15
N ILE A 144 -17.60 -7.04 -0.48
CA ILE A 144 -16.87 -5.97 0.20
C ILE A 144 -17.38 -5.79 1.63
N LEU A 145 -18.70 -5.80 1.83
CA LEU A 145 -19.32 -5.65 3.15
C LEU A 145 -19.06 -6.85 4.06
N ASP A 146 -19.08 -8.05 3.50
CA ASP A 146 -18.89 -9.30 4.23
C ASP A 146 -17.41 -9.64 4.49
N ARG A 147 -16.50 -8.81 3.96
CA ARG A 147 -15.06 -9.05 4.12
C ARG A 147 -14.65 -8.90 5.58
N ASP A 148 -13.98 -9.91 6.10
CA ASP A 148 -13.33 -9.84 7.40
C ASP A 148 -12.29 -8.70 7.39
N TYR A 149 -12.51 -7.68 8.21
CA TYR A 149 -11.65 -6.52 8.33
C TYR A 149 -11.52 -6.15 9.82
N GLU A 150 -10.46 -6.65 10.42
CA GLU A 150 -10.21 -6.46 11.85
C GLU A 150 -10.01 -4.97 12.20
N PRO A 151 -10.51 -4.53 13.35
CA PRO A 151 -10.19 -3.19 13.86
C PRO A 151 -8.68 -2.97 13.94
N TRP A 152 -8.23 -1.77 13.62
CA TRP A 152 -6.83 -1.41 13.79
C TRP A 152 -6.49 -1.20 15.26
N THR A 153 -5.42 -1.83 15.71
CA THR A 153 -4.87 -1.70 17.07
C THR A 153 -3.60 -0.85 17.10
N THR A 154 -3.01 -0.57 15.95
CA THR A 154 -1.76 0.19 15.77
C THR A 154 -2.01 1.57 15.21
N GLU A 155 -1.05 2.49 15.41
CA GLU A 155 -1.10 3.84 14.86
C GLU A 155 -1.14 3.81 13.33
N ARG A 156 -1.99 4.66 12.76
CA ARG A 156 -2.14 4.83 11.33
C ARG A 156 -2.65 6.21 10.96
N LEU A 157 -2.33 6.67 9.77
CA LEU A 157 -2.96 7.83 9.15
C LEU A 157 -4.27 7.38 8.48
N VAL A 158 -5.40 7.95 8.89
CA VAL A 158 -6.69 7.68 8.24
C VAL A 158 -6.99 8.76 7.21
N LEU A 159 -7.31 8.34 5.99
CA LEU A 159 -7.69 9.20 4.87
C LEU A 159 -9.09 8.82 4.39
N ASP A 160 -10.00 9.78 4.48
CA ASP A 160 -11.38 9.59 4.05
C ASP A 160 -11.61 10.23 2.68
N THR A 161 -11.79 9.38 1.67
CA THR A 161 -11.97 9.81 0.27
C THR A 161 -13.39 10.26 -0.06
N ALA A 162 -14.33 10.18 0.86
CA ALA A 162 -15.63 10.82 0.70
C ALA A 162 -15.53 12.35 0.81
N ILE A 163 -14.52 12.84 1.55
CA ILE A 163 -14.33 14.27 1.85
C ILE A 163 -12.98 14.82 1.43
N MET A 164 -12.10 13.97 0.88
CA MET A 164 -10.72 14.35 0.51
C MET A 164 -10.38 13.86 -0.90
N ASP A 165 -9.81 14.71 -1.73
CA ASP A 165 -9.26 14.35 -3.03
C ASP A 165 -7.87 13.68 -2.92
N SER A 166 -7.42 13.07 -4.02
CA SER A 166 -6.15 12.35 -4.08
C SER A 166 -4.94 13.25 -3.84
N ASP A 167 -4.96 14.49 -4.31
CA ASP A 167 -3.83 15.41 -4.16
C ASP A 167 -3.67 15.86 -2.71
N SER A 168 -4.78 16.11 -2.03
CA SER A 168 -4.80 16.41 -0.58
C SER A 168 -4.34 15.21 0.23
N ALA A 169 -4.73 14.00 -0.16
CA ALA A 169 -4.27 12.76 0.46
C ALA A 169 -2.74 12.60 0.31
N VAL A 170 -2.19 12.79 -0.88
CA VAL A 170 -0.75 12.73 -1.14
C VAL A 170 0.00 13.76 -0.30
N ARG A 171 -0.45 15.02 -0.26
CA ARG A 171 0.16 16.06 0.59
C ARG A 171 0.18 15.65 2.06
N ARG A 172 -0.91 15.06 2.56
CA ARG A 172 -1.02 14.64 3.95
C ARG A 172 -0.09 13.47 4.28
N ILE A 173 0.04 12.49 3.37
CA ILE A 173 1.02 11.40 3.51
C ILE A 173 2.44 11.98 3.51
N THR A 174 2.77 12.82 2.53
CA THR A 174 4.10 13.46 2.39
C THR A 174 4.49 14.23 3.65
N ALA A 175 3.57 14.97 4.26
CA ALA A 175 3.82 15.71 5.49
C ALA A 175 4.05 14.82 6.73
N THR A 176 3.69 13.53 6.66
CA THR A 176 3.88 12.54 7.73
C THR A 176 5.16 11.71 7.52
N MET A 177 5.72 11.71 6.32
CA MET A 177 7.01 11.06 6.05
C MET A 177 8.16 11.84 6.71
N PRO A 178 9.21 11.16 7.26
CA PRO A 178 10.36 11.80 7.91
C PRO A 178 11.26 12.59 6.96
#